data_3c64e66cd9fdf9b9615f4b0a2a0da0e4
#
_entry.id   3c64e66cd9fdf9b9615f4b0a2a0da0e4
#
_cell.length_a   1.000
_cell.length_b   1.000
_cell.length_c   1.000
_cell.angle_alpha   90.00
_cell.angle_beta   90.00
_cell.angle_gamma   90.00
#
_symmetry.space_group_name_H-M   'P 1'
#
loop_
_entity.id
_entity.type
_entity.pdbx_description
1 polymer ?
#
loop_
_entity_poly.entity_id
_entity_poly.type
_entity_poly.pdbx_seq_one_letter_code
_entity_poly.pdbx_strand_id
1 'polypeptide(L)'
;MLYRGSEIMREVAWVIFDEIHYMRDKERGVVWEETIILLPSTVRYVFLSATIPNAMQFSEWICKSKDQPCHVVYTDFRPTPLQHYLFPAGGEGIYLVVNEKGEFREDNFSKAMGTLQEKMGEDPADPKSGRGRKGKSKKGGDKKGE
;
A
#
# COMPACT_ATOMS: atom_id res chain seq x y z
N MET A 1 -4.57 -20.54 26.39
CA MET A 1 -3.80 -21.79 26.28
C MET A 1 -2.37 -21.61 26.83
N LEU A 2 -1.58 -20.66 26.37
CA LEU A 2 -0.21 -20.42 26.83
C LEU A 2 -0.09 -20.18 28.35
N TYR A 3 -1.01 -19.42 28.94
CA TYR A 3 -1.04 -19.12 30.37
C TYR A 3 -1.36 -20.32 31.28
N ARG A 4 -1.89 -21.43 30.75
CA ARG A 4 -2.29 -22.60 31.56
C ARG A 4 -1.29 -23.76 31.53
N GLY A 5 -0.11 -23.59 30.90
CA GLY A 5 0.93 -24.64 30.90
C GLY A 5 0.45 -25.95 30.30
N SER A 6 -0.31 -25.90 29.19
CA SER A 6 -0.83 -27.10 28.54
C SER A 6 0.30 -28.07 28.18
N GLU A 7 0.14 -29.35 28.49
CA GLU A 7 1.08 -30.41 28.11
C GLU A 7 1.37 -30.39 26.60
N ILE A 8 0.37 -30.02 25.78
CA ILE A 8 0.49 -29.89 24.31
C ILE A 8 1.61 -28.89 23.95
N MET A 9 1.83 -27.84 24.73
CA MET A 9 2.88 -26.84 24.44
C MET A 9 4.30 -27.38 24.63
N ARG A 10 4.47 -28.48 25.39
CA ARG A 10 5.77 -29.15 25.56
C ARG A 10 6.18 -29.97 24.35
N GLU A 11 5.22 -30.38 23.54
CA GLU A 11 5.43 -31.17 22.32
C GLU A 11 5.68 -30.30 21.09
N VAL A 12 5.46 -28.96 21.21
CA VAL A 12 5.66 -28.04 20.08
C VAL A 12 7.16 -27.85 19.85
N ALA A 13 7.62 -28.28 18.69
CA ALA A 13 9.02 -28.11 18.26
C ALA A 13 9.22 -26.86 17.41
N TRP A 14 8.22 -26.50 16.60
CA TRP A 14 8.28 -25.37 15.66
C TRP A 14 7.02 -24.51 15.74
N VAL A 15 7.20 -23.20 15.65
CA VAL A 15 6.10 -22.24 15.49
C VAL A 15 6.38 -21.36 14.28
N ILE A 16 5.41 -21.30 13.38
CA ILE A 16 5.46 -20.48 12.18
C ILE A 16 4.53 -19.29 12.39
N PHE A 17 5.11 -18.09 12.40
CA PHE A 17 4.36 -16.84 12.42
C PHE A 17 4.27 -16.32 10.99
N ASP A 18 3.09 -16.45 10.39
CA ASP A 18 2.84 -15.87 9.08
C ASP A 18 2.39 -14.42 9.21
N GLU A 19 2.78 -13.57 8.25
CA GLU A 19 2.45 -12.14 8.24
C GLU A 19 2.89 -11.38 9.50
N ILE A 20 4.10 -11.64 10.02
CA ILE A 20 4.58 -11.07 11.27
C ILE A 20 4.64 -9.53 11.28
N HIS A 21 4.57 -8.87 10.11
CA HIS A 21 4.49 -7.41 10.01
C HIS A 21 3.25 -6.83 10.70
N TYR A 22 2.19 -7.61 10.96
CA TYR A 22 1.05 -7.23 11.78
C TYR A 22 1.38 -7.00 13.26
N MET A 23 2.59 -7.31 13.73
CA MET A 23 3.04 -6.88 15.07
C MET A 23 3.01 -5.37 15.28
N ARG A 24 2.96 -4.57 14.21
CA ARG A 24 2.79 -3.12 14.28
C ARG A 24 1.35 -2.68 14.56
N ASP A 25 0.39 -3.57 14.38
CA ASP A 25 -1.00 -3.31 14.70
C ASP A 25 -1.18 -3.24 16.21
N LYS A 26 -1.83 -2.17 16.70
CA LYS A 26 -1.98 -1.91 18.13
C LYS A 26 -2.78 -2.98 18.88
N GLU A 27 -3.72 -3.61 18.20
CA GLU A 27 -4.58 -4.62 18.81
C GLU A 27 -4.00 -6.03 18.67
N ARG A 28 -3.50 -6.38 17.49
CA ARG A 28 -2.96 -7.71 17.18
C ARG A 28 -1.52 -7.89 17.61
N GLY A 29 -0.73 -6.81 17.61
CA GLY A 29 0.69 -6.88 17.90
C GLY A 29 1.01 -7.42 19.30
N VAL A 30 0.22 -7.04 20.29
CA VAL A 30 0.36 -7.52 21.67
C VAL A 30 0.24 -9.04 21.76
N VAL A 31 -0.72 -9.62 21.06
CA VAL A 31 -0.94 -11.10 21.03
C VAL A 31 0.27 -11.82 20.44
N TRP A 32 0.85 -11.29 19.38
CA TRP A 32 2.04 -11.87 18.75
C TRP A 32 3.27 -11.78 19.68
N GLU A 33 3.48 -10.61 20.27
CA GLU A 33 4.58 -10.36 21.19
C GLU A 33 4.49 -11.27 22.42
N GLU A 34 3.34 -11.32 23.08
CA GLU A 34 3.10 -12.20 24.23
C GLU A 34 3.29 -13.68 23.86
N THR A 35 2.82 -14.09 22.68
CA THR A 35 2.98 -15.47 22.21
C THR A 35 4.47 -15.81 22.06
N ILE A 36 5.25 -14.94 21.44
CA ILE A 36 6.69 -15.15 21.30
C ILE A 36 7.36 -15.21 22.66
N ILE A 37 7.04 -14.31 23.58
CA ILE A 37 7.66 -14.24 24.91
C ILE A 37 7.33 -15.49 25.75
N LEU A 38 6.08 -15.96 25.72
CA LEU A 38 5.59 -17.04 26.58
C LEU A 38 5.94 -18.44 26.08
N LEU A 39 6.29 -18.59 24.80
CA LEU A 39 6.72 -19.89 24.26
C LEU A 39 8.04 -20.34 24.88
N PRO A 40 8.25 -21.64 25.15
CA PRO A 40 9.51 -22.17 25.66
C PRO A 40 10.70 -21.83 24.74
N SER A 41 11.89 -21.66 25.33
CA SER A 41 13.12 -21.43 24.59
C SER A 41 13.58 -22.63 23.72
N THR A 42 12.99 -23.80 23.95
CA THR A 42 13.21 -25.01 23.14
C THR A 42 12.51 -24.96 21.78
N VAL A 43 11.50 -24.10 21.63
CA VAL A 43 10.73 -23.96 20.39
C VAL A 43 11.57 -23.21 19.36
N ARG A 44 11.55 -23.68 18.13
CA ARG A 44 12.15 -23.01 16.99
C ARG A 44 11.11 -22.18 16.25
N TYR A 45 11.54 -21.11 15.63
CA TYR A 45 10.66 -20.13 15.02
C TYR A 45 10.92 -19.97 13.53
N VAL A 46 9.85 -19.79 12.76
CA VAL A 46 9.90 -19.29 11.39
C VAL A 46 8.98 -18.08 11.32
N PHE A 47 9.51 -16.96 10.82
CA PHE A 47 8.77 -15.73 10.64
C PHE A 47 8.65 -15.43 9.15
N LEU A 48 7.43 -15.37 8.66
CA LEU A 48 7.11 -14.99 7.28
C LEU A 48 6.52 -13.57 7.29
N SER A 49 6.98 -12.74 6.38
CA SER A 49 6.59 -11.33 6.39
C SER A 49 6.61 -10.70 5.01
N ALA A 50 5.76 -9.71 4.81
CA ALA A 50 6.00 -8.66 3.83
C ALA A 50 7.22 -7.81 4.23
N THR A 51 7.49 -6.74 3.50
CA THR A 51 8.63 -5.84 3.77
C THR A 51 8.55 -5.24 5.17
N ILE A 52 9.57 -5.52 5.99
CA ILE A 52 9.76 -4.90 7.31
C ILE A 52 11.03 -4.05 7.25
N PRO A 53 10.97 -2.71 7.41
CA PRO A 53 12.15 -1.84 7.34
C PRO A 53 13.18 -2.11 8.45
N ASN A 54 12.76 -2.67 9.58
CA ASN A 54 13.60 -2.95 10.75
C ASN A 54 13.77 -4.44 11.05
N ALA A 55 13.84 -5.29 10.01
CA ALA A 55 13.95 -6.74 10.17
C ALA A 55 15.18 -7.18 11.00
N MET A 56 16.30 -6.48 10.90
CA MET A 56 17.50 -6.77 11.70
C MET A 56 17.27 -6.51 13.19
N GLN A 57 16.63 -5.40 13.55
CA GLN A 57 16.31 -5.08 14.95
C GLN A 57 15.32 -6.10 15.54
N PHE A 58 14.35 -6.52 14.73
CA PHE A 58 13.42 -7.59 15.12
C PHE A 58 14.17 -8.91 15.36
N SER A 59 15.08 -9.30 14.47
CA SER A 59 15.92 -10.49 14.62
C SER A 59 16.79 -10.43 15.88
N GLU A 60 17.40 -9.28 16.17
CA GLU A 60 18.18 -9.07 17.40
C GLU A 60 17.32 -9.21 18.67
N TRP A 61 16.10 -8.69 18.63
CA TRP A 61 15.16 -8.85 19.74
C TRP A 61 14.80 -10.32 19.97
N ILE A 62 14.54 -11.11 18.92
CA ILE A 62 14.30 -12.56 19.00
C ILE A 62 15.51 -13.27 19.58
N CYS A 63 16.71 -12.98 19.08
CA CYS A 63 17.96 -13.57 19.60
C CYS A 63 18.11 -13.35 21.10
N LYS A 64 17.89 -12.11 21.56
CA LYS A 64 18.01 -11.75 22.97
C LYS A 64 16.92 -12.38 23.83
N SER A 65 15.69 -12.43 23.32
CA SER A 65 14.52 -12.91 24.09
C SER A 65 14.50 -14.44 24.22
N LYS A 66 15.06 -15.16 23.24
CA LYS A 66 14.99 -16.63 23.16
C LYS A 66 16.32 -17.33 23.30
N ASP A 67 17.42 -16.58 23.38
CA ASP A 67 18.79 -17.11 23.41
C ASP A 67 19.05 -18.09 22.24
N GLN A 68 18.56 -17.73 21.04
CA GLN A 68 18.69 -18.51 19.81
C GLN A 68 19.12 -17.61 18.65
N PRO A 69 19.97 -18.14 17.73
CA PRO A 69 20.29 -17.39 16.53
C PRO A 69 19.05 -17.18 15.65
N CYS A 70 18.88 -15.97 15.12
CA CYS A 70 17.82 -15.64 14.19
C CYS A 70 18.42 -15.06 12.91
N HIS A 71 18.21 -15.74 11.80
CA HIS A 71 18.73 -15.35 10.49
C HIS A 71 17.67 -14.62 9.70
N VAL A 72 18.06 -13.49 9.09
CA VAL A 72 17.19 -12.73 8.18
C VAL A 72 17.52 -13.10 6.76
N VAL A 73 16.52 -13.64 6.05
CA VAL A 73 16.59 -13.90 4.61
C VAL A 73 15.76 -12.84 3.90
N TYR A 74 16.40 -12.08 3.03
CA TYR A 74 15.80 -11.00 2.29
C TYR A 74 15.92 -11.24 0.79
N THR A 75 14.87 -10.91 0.04
CA THR A 75 14.87 -10.98 -1.41
C THR A 75 14.03 -9.85 -2.01
N ASP A 76 14.56 -9.21 -3.04
CA ASP A 76 13.83 -8.22 -3.86
C ASP A 76 13.04 -8.89 -4.99
N PHE A 77 13.30 -10.17 -5.22
CA PHE A 77 12.60 -10.92 -6.26
C PHE A 77 11.14 -11.16 -5.88
N ARG A 78 10.23 -10.77 -6.77
CA ARG A 78 8.79 -11.08 -6.70
C ARG A 78 8.42 -12.05 -7.79
N PRO A 79 7.79 -13.20 -7.46
CA PRO A 79 7.31 -14.15 -8.48
C PRO A 79 6.28 -13.50 -9.42
N THR A 80 5.43 -12.62 -8.86
CA THR A 80 4.49 -11.82 -9.64
C THR A 80 4.97 -10.36 -9.60
N PRO A 81 5.32 -9.76 -10.74
CA PRO A 81 5.78 -8.37 -10.80
C PRO A 81 4.72 -7.42 -10.25
N LEU A 82 5.15 -6.43 -9.46
CA LEU A 82 4.27 -5.38 -8.95
C LEU A 82 4.21 -4.21 -9.93
N GLN A 83 3.00 -3.86 -10.33
CA GLN A 83 2.72 -2.69 -11.14
C GLN A 83 1.70 -1.82 -10.43
N HIS A 84 1.82 -0.49 -10.57
CA HIS A 84 0.87 0.44 -9.96
C HIS A 84 0.11 1.18 -11.05
N TYR A 85 -1.20 1.24 -10.86
CA TYR A 85 -2.11 1.89 -11.77
C TYR A 85 -2.92 2.97 -11.07
N LEU A 86 -3.28 4.01 -11.79
CA LEU A 86 -4.27 4.99 -11.38
C LEU A 86 -5.54 4.82 -12.21
N PHE A 87 -6.66 4.93 -11.53
CA PHE A 87 -7.98 5.04 -12.15
C PHE A 87 -8.62 6.36 -11.71
N PRO A 88 -8.61 7.41 -12.54
CA PRO A 88 -9.25 8.68 -12.21
C PRO A 88 -10.75 8.51 -12.07
N ALA A 89 -11.33 9.04 -11.00
CA ALA A 89 -12.77 9.01 -10.79
C ALA A 89 -13.49 9.75 -11.95
N GLY A 90 -14.48 9.08 -12.55
CA GLY A 90 -15.23 9.60 -13.70
C GLY A 90 -14.48 9.56 -15.04
N GLY A 91 -13.25 9.08 -15.07
CA GLY A 91 -12.50 8.86 -16.32
C GLY A 91 -12.75 7.47 -16.91
N GLU A 92 -12.37 7.30 -18.15
CA GLU A 92 -12.38 6.01 -18.85
C GLU A 92 -10.95 5.47 -18.91
N GLY A 93 -10.72 4.26 -18.34
CA GLY A 93 -9.46 3.55 -18.42
C GLY A 93 -8.56 3.66 -17.20
N ILE A 94 -7.54 2.82 -17.20
CA ILE A 94 -6.51 2.73 -16.16
C ILE A 94 -5.16 3.17 -16.76
N TYR A 95 -4.36 3.84 -15.93
CA TYR A 95 -3.05 4.37 -16.32
C TYR A 95 -1.95 3.71 -15.50
N LEU A 96 -1.03 3.00 -16.18
CA LEU A 96 0.15 2.42 -15.54
C LEU A 96 1.10 3.53 -15.13
N VAL A 97 1.29 3.75 -13.82
CA VAL A 97 2.15 4.82 -13.29
C VAL A 97 3.48 4.34 -12.75
N VAL A 98 3.56 3.08 -12.31
CA VAL A 98 4.84 2.44 -11.98
C VAL A 98 4.87 1.07 -12.64
N ASN A 99 5.90 0.82 -13.44
CA ASN A 99 6.06 -0.46 -14.12
C ASN A 99 6.67 -1.54 -13.20
N GLU A 100 6.79 -2.76 -13.71
CA GLU A 100 7.35 -3.91 -12.99
C GLU A 100 8.81 -3.74 -12.54
N LYS A 101 9.54 -2.81 -13.16
CA LYS A 101 10.92 -2.46 -12.80
C LYS A 101 11.00 -1.39 -11.71
N GLY A 102 9.85 -0.88 -11.25
CA GLY A 102 9.78 0.22 -10.29
C GLY A 102 9.98 1.60 -10.92
N GLU A 103 9.98 1.72 -12.25
CA GLU A 103 10.15 2.98 -12.95
C GLU A 103 8.81 3.74 -13.00
N PHE A 104 8.85 5.01 -12.60
CA PHE A 104 7.69 5.89 -12.64
C PHE A 104 7.44 6.40 -14.06
N ARG A 105 6.17 6.37 -14.48
CA ARG A 105 5.69 6.80 -15.81
C ARG A 105 5.02 8.16 -15.70
N GLU A 106 5.80 9.21 -15.81
CA GLU A 106 5.36 10.61 -15.65
C GLU A 106 4.28 11.00 -16.67
N ASP A 107 4.42 10.57 -17.93
CA ASP A 107 3.43 10.81 -18.98
C ASP A 107 2.06 10.26 -18.64
N ASN A 108 1.99 9.03 -18.14
CA ASN A 108 0.75 8.38 -17.78
C ASN A 108 0.14 9.00 -16.50
N PHE A 109 0.99 9.39 -15.55
CA PHE A 109 0.54 10.12 -14.37
C PHE A 109 -0.08 11.47 -14.76
N SER A 110 0.58 12.23 -15.61
CA SER A 110 0.09 13.53 -16.10
C SER A 110 -1.24 13.38 -16.85
N LYS A 111 -1.39 12.35 -17.68
CA LYS A 111 -2.66 12.04 -18.37
C LYS A 111 -3.78 11.72 -17.37
N ALA A 112 -3.49 10.88 -16.36
CA ALA A 112 -4.46 10.53 -15.32
C ALA A 112 -4.92 11.76 -14.54
N MET A 113 -3.97 12.65 -14.17
CA MET A 113 -4.27 13.90 -13.47
C MET A 113 -5.05 14.89 -14.34
N GLY A 114 -4.73 14.99 -15.64
CA GLY A 114 -5.49 15.80 -16.61
C GLY A 114 -6.95 15.36 -16.70
N THR A 115 -7.19 14.05 -16.84
CA THR A 115 -8.55 13.49 -16.84
C THR A 115 -9.32 13.81 -15.55
N LEU A 116 -8.65 13.76 -14.40
CA LEU A 116 -9.28 14.09 -13.13
C LEU A 116 -9.66 15.57 -13.05
N GLN A 117 -8.77 16.48 -13.52
CA GLN A 117 -9.01 17.93 -13.53
C GLN A 117 -10.17 18.31 -14.47
N GLU A 118 -10.24 17.72 -15.66
CA GLU A 118 -11.33 17.93 -16.61
C GLU A 118 -12.68 17.57 -15.98
N LYS A 119 -12.77 16.43 -15.30
CA LYS A 119 -13.99 15.96 -14.66
C LYS A 119 -14.37 16.78 -13.41
N MET A 120 -13.40 17.23 -12.62
CA MET A 120 -13.67 18.13 -11.48
C MET A 120 -14.15 19.51 -11.94
N GLY A 121 -13.78 19.96 -13.15
CA GLY A 121 -14.30 21.19 -13.74
C GLY A 121 -15.73 21.07 -14.33
N GLU A 122 -16.20 19.85 -14.53
CA GLU A 122 -17.57 19.55 -15.02
C GLU A 122 -18.59 19.28 -13.91
N ASP A 123 -18.22 19.39 -12.63
CA ASP A 123 -19.12 19.12 -11.50
C ASP A 123 -20.29 20.12 -11.49
N PRO A 124 -21.55 19.69 -11.69
CA PRO A 124 -22.71 20.57 -11.78
C PRO A 124 -23.03 21.30 -10.46
N ALA A 125 -22.33 20.95 -9.37
CA ALA A 125 -22.46 21.62 -8.07
C ALA A 125 -21.55 22.87 -7.93
N ASP A 126 -20.64 23.17 -8.89
CA ASP A 126 -19.80 24.36 -8.84
C ASP A 126 -20.53 25.55 -9.51
N PRO A 127 -20.97 26.57 -8.74
CA PRO A 127 -21.68 27.74 -9.29
C PRO A 127 -20.83 28.60 -10.22
N LYS A 128 -19.54 28.30 -10.44
CA LYS A 128 -18.62 29.00 -11.33
C LYS A 128 -18.55 28.43 -12.74
N SER A 129 -19.07 27.23 -13.00
CA SER A 129 -19.04 26.61 -14.34
C SER A 129 -20.01 27.24 -15.35
N GLY A 130 -20.94 28.08 -14.89
CA GLY A 130 -22.03 28.68 -15.68
C GLY A 130 -21.73 30.04 -16.33
N ARG A 131 -20.51 30.62 -16.21
CA ARG A 131 -20.22 31.99 -16.69
C ARG A 131 -19.17 32.02 -17.81
N GLY A 132 -19.34 31.28 -18.87
CA GLY A 132 -18.38 31.27 -19.96
C GLY A 132 -18.94 31.12 -21.38
N ARG A 133 -20.24 31.27 -21.59
CA ARG A 133 -20.82 31.27 -22.95
C ARG A 133 -21.82 32.40 -23.15
N LYS A 134 -21.34 33.64 -23.31
CA LYS A 134 -22.10 34.74 -23.92
C LYS A 134 -21.28 35.36 -25.04
N GLY A 135 -21.67 35.05 -26.26
CA GLY A 135 -22.18 36.02 -27.18
C GLY A 135 -21.11 36.59 -28.13
N LYS A 136 -20.73 35.87 -29.17
CA LYS A 136 -20.30 36.54 -30.42
C LYS A 136 -21.54 37.05 -31.12
N SER A 137 -21.93 38.30 -30.88
CA SER A 137 -22.86 39.01 -31.72
C SER A 137 -22.23 39.36 -33.06
N LYS A 138 -22.81 38.86 -34.12
CA LYS A 138 -22.55 39.30 -35.51
C LYS A 138 -23.01 40.75 -35.62
N LYS A 139 -22.10 41.68 -35.82
CA LYS A 139 -22.41 43.00 -36.35
C LYS A 139 -22.48 42.87 -37.85
N GLY A 140 -23.70 42.93 -38.41
CA GLY A 140 -23.94 43.13 -39.80
C GLY A 140 -23.50 44.53 -40.23
N GLY A 141 -22.68 44.58 -41.29
CA GLY A 141 -22.31 45.83 -41.94
C GLY A 141 -23.30 46.13 -43.02
N ASP A 142 -24.07 47.19 -42.90
CA ASP A 142 -24.80 47.81 -43.95
C ASP A 142 -23.84 48.56 -44.88
N LYS A 143 -23.86 48.21 -46.12
CA LYS A 143 -23.35 49.03 -47.24
C LYS A 143 -24.50 49.80 -47.85
N LYS A 144 -24.50 51.09 -47.76
CA LYS A 144 -25.04 52.07 -48.73
C LYS A 144 -23.76 52.72 -49.34
N GLY A 145 -23.51 52.81 -50.60
CA GLY A 145 -24.27 53.27 -51.75
C GLY A 145 -23.83 54.68 -52.08
N GLU A 146 -22.95 54.81 -52.93
CA GLU A 146 -22.91 55.75 -54.08
C GLU A 146 -21.62 55.45 -54.86
#